data_e94d2f88fbb6cf75f7f2b535d5d2d359
#
_entry.id   e94d2f88fbb6cf75f7f2b535d5d2d359
#
_cell.length_a   1.000
_cell.length_b   1.000
_cell.length_c   1.000
_cell.angle_alpha   90.00
_cell.angle_beta   90.00
_cell.angle_gamma   90.00
#
_symmetry.space_group_name_H-M   'P 1'
#
loop_
_entity.id
_entity.type
_entity.pdbx_description
1 polymer ?
#
loop_
_entity_poly.entity_id
_entity_poly.type
_entity_poly.pdbx_seq_one_letter_code
_entity_poly.pdbx_strand_id
1 'polypeptide(L)'
;PDWDMMKSIVEVHHPGIDRDLLKRSLDLFYQVRELDLRKRPSTSELIDWINVLVHEGAMVDSSTIPFVGSLLKNEEDLEKLK
;
A
#
# COMPACT_ATOMS: atom_id res chain seq x y z
N PRO A 1 -1.08 -1.00 -13.75
CA PRO A 1 -2.48 -0.59 -13.69
C PRO A 1 -2.60 0.83 -13.14
N ASP A 2 -3.60 1.57 -13.58
CA ASP A 2 -3.89 2.88 -13.02
C ASP A 2 -4.64 2.72 -11.68
N TRP A 3 -4.93 3.85 -11.04
CA TRP A 3 -5.58 3.87 -9.73
C TRP A 3 -6.93 3.15 -9.74
N ASP A 4 -7.75 3.39 -10.76
CA ASP A 4 -9.08 2.79 -10.86
C ASP A 4 -9.01 1.28 -11.08
N MET A 5 -8.10 0.82 -11.92
CA MET A 5 -7.89 -0.61 -12.13
C MET A 5 -7.38 -1.28 -10.87
N MET A 6 -6.44 -0.64 -10.17
CA MET A 6 -5.90 -1.17 -8.94
C MET A 6 -6.97 -1.26 -7.85
N LYS A 7 -7.85 -0.26 -7.78
CA LYS A 7 -9.00 -0.29 -6.88
C LYS A 7 -9.84 -1.55 -7.10
N SER A 8 -10.14 -1.84 -8.36
CA SER A 8 -10.91 -3.04 -8.71
C SER A 8 -10.20 -4.33 -8.30
N ILE A 9 -8.88 -4.39 -8.51
CA ILE A 9 -8.07 -5.55 -8.12
C ILE A 9 -8.13 -5.76 -6.61
N VAL A 10 -7.97 -4.70 -5.83
CA VAL A 10 -8.03 -4.79 -4.37
C VAL A 10 -9.42 -5.23 -3.91
N GLU A 11 -10.47 -4.71 -4.54
CA GLU A 11 -11.84 -5.07 -4.18
C GLU A 11 -12.14 -6.54 -4.45
N VAL A 12 -11.53 -7.13 -5.46
CA VAL A 12 -11.65 -8.57 -5.72
C VAL A 12 -11.03 -9.38 -4.58
N HIS A 13 -9.87 -8.95 -4.08
CA HIS A 13 -9.18 -9.63 -2.98
C HIS A 13 -9.82 -9.36 -1.62
N HIS A 14 -10.42 -8.19 -1.45
CA HIS A 14 -11.04 -7.76 -0.20
C HIS A 14 -12.43 -7.19 -0.43
N PRO A 15 -13.42 -8.05 -0.74
CA PRO A 15 -14.80 -7.58 -0.88
C PRO A 15 -15.25 -6.93 0.42
N GLY A 16 -15.85 -5.75 0.32
CA GLY A 16 -16.33 -5.03 1.50
C GLY A 16 -15.27 -4.28 2.28
N ILE A 17 -14.06 -4.13 1.72
CA ILE A 17 -13.03 -3.30 2.36
C ILE A 17 -13.55 -1.89 2.62
N ASP A 18 -13.16 -1.31 3.77
CA ASP A 18 -13.52 0.07 4.10
C ASP A 18 -13.04 1.03 2.99
N ARG A 19 -13.93 1.89 2.53
CA ARG A 19 -13.62 2.78 1.41
C ARG A 19 -12.52 3.78 1.74
N ASP A 20 -12.49 4.28 2.96
CA ASP A 20 -11.48 5.23 3.38
C ASP A 20 -10.11 4.55 3.44
N LEU A 21 -10.06 3.35 3.98
CA LEU A 21 -8.82 2.57 4.00
C LEU A 21 -8.32 2.28 2.59
N LEU A 22 -9.21 1.86 1.70
CA LEU A 22 -8.86 1.57 0.31
C LEU A 22 -8.28 2.81 -0.37
N LYS A 23 -8.96 3.95 -0.26
CA LYS A 23 -8.50 5.20 -0.88
C LYS A 23 -7.14 5.62 -0.35
N ARG A 24 -6.98 5.65 0.98
CA ARG A 24 -5.72 6.07 1.61
C ARG A 24 -4.57 5.14 1.25
N SER A 25 -4.84 3.84 1.23
CA SER A 25 -3.82 2.84 0.87
C SER A 25 -3.35 3.01 -0.58
N LEU A 26 -4.28 3.20 -1.51
CA LEU A 26 -3.94 3.38 -2.91
C LEU A 26 -3.23 4.72 -3.16
N ASP A 27 -3.71 5.79 -2.54
CA ASP A 27 -3.07 7.09 -2.69
C ASP A 27 -1.61 7.03 -2.20
N LEU A 28 -1.39 6.39 -1.06
CA LEU A 28 -0.04 6.24 -0.53
C LEU A 28 0.82 5.34 -1.42
N PHE A 29 0.26 4.23 -1.90
CA PHE A 29 0.96 3.32 -2.80
C PHE A 29 1.51 4.05 -4.03
N TYR A 30 0.68 4.87 -4.66
CA TYR A 30 1.12 5.62 -5.85
C TYR A 30 2.08 6.75 -5.51
N GLN A 31 1.94 7.38 -4.34
CA GLN A 31 2.94 8.34 -3.87
C GLN A 31 4.30 7.69 -3.68
N VAL A 32 4.32 6.51 -3.07
CA VAL A 32 5.55 5.76 -2.84
C VAL A 32 6.20 5.38 -4.17
N ARG A 33 5.40 4.99 -5.17
CA ARG A 33 5.93 4.62 -6.48
C ARG A 33 6.54 5.79 -7.25
N GLU A 34 6.22 7.03 -6.87
CA GLU A 34 6.85 8.22 -7.47
C GLU A 34 8.24 8.48 -6.91
N LEU A 35 8.60 7.85 -5.81
CA LEU A 35 9.93 8.00 -5.22
C LEU A 35 10.97 7.24 -6.04
N ASP A 36 12.22 7.68 -5.95
CA ASP A 36 13.34 6.98 -6.59
C ASP A 36 13.74 5.79 -5.73
N LEU A 37 13.08 4.65 -5.97
CA LEU A 37 13.28 3.44 -5.20
C LEU A 37 14.07 2.41 -6.00
N ARG A 38 14.88 1.62 -5.29
CA ARG A 38 15.58 0.49 -5.90
C ARG A 38 14.61 -0.57 -6.38
N LYS A 39 13.55 -0.79 -5.59
CA LYS A 39 12.52 -1.76 -5.93
C LYS A 39 11.16 -1.16 -5.62
N ARG A 40 10.46 -0.72 -6.66
CA ARG A 40 9.11 -0.21 -6.49
C ARG A 40 8.17 -1.33 -6.08
N PRO A 41 7.23 -1.06 -5.18
CA PRO A 41 6.28 -2.09 -4.77
C PRO A 41 5.40 -2.52 -5.93
N SER A 42 5.19 -3.83 -6.04
CA SER A 42 4.34 -4.43 -7.07
C SER A 42 2.90 -4.55 -6.56
N THR A 43 2.01 -4.99 -7.45
CA THR A 43 0.63 -5.30 -7.09
C THR A 43 0.56 -6.35 -5.99
N SER A 44 1.41 -7.40 -6.06
CA SER A 44 1.44 -8.44 -5.04
C SER A 44 1.80 -7.88 -3.66
N GLU A 45 2.78 -7.00 -3.62
CA GLU A 45 3.20 -6.38 -2.36
C GLU A 45 2.13 -5.44 -1.81
N LEU A 46 1.41 -4.73 -2.68
CA LEU A 46 0.27 -3.92 -2.28
C LEU A 46 -0.81 -4.80 -1.64
N ILE A 47 -1.15 -5.92 -2.27
CA ILE A 47 -2.17 -6.83 -1.74
C ILE A 47 -1.74 -7.41 -0.38
N ASP A 48 -0.47 -7.84 -0.27
CA ASP A 48 0.07 -8.35 1.00
C ASP A 48 -0.03 -7.29 2.10
N TRP A 49 0.34 -6.05 1.78
CA TRP A 49 0.28 -4.95 2.74
C TRP A 49 -1.15 -4.68 3.19
N ILE A 50 -2.09 -4.63 2.24
CA ILE A 50 -3.50 -4.42 2.55
C ILE A 50 -4.06 -5.58 3.38
N ASN A 51 -3.65 -6.83 3.09
CA ASN A 51 -4.02 -7.98 3.91
C ASN A 51 -3.66 -7.76 5.38
N VAL A 52 -2.45 -7.28 5.64
CA VAL A 52 -1.99 -7.00 7.00
C VAL A 52 -2.81 -5.87 7.62
N LEU A 53 -3.04 -4.79 6.87
CA LEU A 53 -3.81 -3.64 7.38
C LEU A 53 -5.22 -4.06 7.78
N VAL A 54 -5.89 -4.84 6.95
CA VAL A 54 -7.25 -5.30 7.23
C VAL A 54 -7.26 -6.24 8.42
N HIS A 55 -6.30 -7.17 8.48
CA HIS A 55 -6.20 -8.13 9.57
C HIS A 55 -5.99 -7.44 10.93
N GLU A 56 -5.14 -6.43 10.95
CA GLU A 56 -4.79 -5.71 12.18
C GLU A 56 -5.76 -4.56 12.49
N GLY A 57 -6.70 -4.27 11.61
CA GLY A 57 -7.61 -3.14 11.78
C GLY A 57 -6.89 -1.80 11.75
N ALA A 58 -5.77 -1.72 11.06
CA ALA A 58 -4.96 -0.51 11.00
C ALA A 58 -5.52 0.49 10.00
N MET A 59 -5.22 1.78 10.21
CA MET A 59 -5.56 2.84 9.29
C MET A 59 -4.29 3.51 8.78
N VAL A 60 -4.32 3.97 7.54
CA VAL A 60 -3.19 4.63 6.88
C VAL A 60 -3.37 6.14 6.94
N ASP A 61 -2.30 6.87 7.27
CA ASP A 61 -2.29 8.32 7.12
C ASP A 61 -0.95 8.76 6.51
N SER A 62 -0.84 10.06 6.17
CA SER A 62 0.33 10.58 5.47
C SER A 62 1.58 10.69 6.35
N SER A 63 1.42 10.64 7.67
CA SER A 63 2.53 10.79 8.61
C SER A 63 3.11 9.44 9.05
N THR A 64 2.34 8.36 8.92
CA THR A 64 2.73 7.04 9.39
C THR A 64 2.28 5.97 8.41
N ILE A 65 3.21 5.12 7.98
CA ILE A 65 2.90 4.00 7.10
C ILE A 65 3.00 2.72 7.95
N PRO A 66 1.86 2.19 8.45
CA PRO A 66 1.91 0.99 9.26
C PRO A 66 2.33 -0.21 8.43
N PHE A 67 3.10 -1.11 9.02
CA PHE A 67 3.54 -2.36 8.41
C PHE A 67 4.25 -2.16 7.06
N VAL A 68 5.02 -1.08 6.95
CA VAL A 68 5.68 -0.70 5.69
C VAL A 68 6.61 -1.80 5.17
N GLY A 69 7.13 -2.66 6.03
CA GLY A 69 7.96 -3.79 5.61
C GLY A 69 7.24 -4.81 4.74
N SER A 70 5.90 -4.84 4.78
CA SER A 70 5.11 -5.68 3.88
C SER A 70 4.98 -5.05 2.49
N LEU A 71 5.16 -3.73 2.40
CA LEU A 71 5.04 -2.99 1.14
C LEU A 71 6.41 -2.82 0.47
N LEU A 72 7.43 -2.42 1.24
CA LEU A 72 8.79 -2.22 0.75
C LEU A 72 9.71 -3.25 1.36
N LYS A 73 10.32 -4.08 0.51
CA LYS A 73 11.19 -5.18 0.94
C LYS A 73 12.66 -4.81 0.97
N ASN A 74 13.04 -3.64 0.47
CA ASN A 74 14.43 -3.19 0.38
C ASN A 74 14.71 -2.20 1.50
N GLU A 75 15.75 -2.46 2.30
CA GLU A 75 16.08 -1.61 3.45
C GLU A 75 16.47 -0.19 3.06
N GLU A 76 17.16 -0.02 1.93
CA GLU A 76 17.53 1.31 1.45
C GLU A 76 16.29 2.13 1.10
N ASP A 77 15.28 1.46 0.53
CA ASP A 77 14.01 2.12 0.19
C ASP A 77 13.25 2.51 1.45
N LEU A 78 13.29 1.69 2.50
CA LEU A 78 12.65 2.02 3.78
C LEU A 78 13.25 3.30 4.37
N GLU A 79 14.55 3.49 4.24
CA GLU A 79 15.23 4.70 4.74
C GLU A 79 14.72 5.96 4.04
N LYS A 80 14.31 5.86 2.78
CA LYS A 80 13.81 7.02 2.03
C LYS A 80 12.46 7.52 2.52
N LEU A 81 11.74 6.71 3.31
CA LEU A 81 10.44 7.08 3.86
C LEU A 81 10.55 7.73 5.25
N LYS A 82 11.73 7.80 5.79
CA LYS A 82 11.96 8.41 7.11
C LYS A 82 12.15 9.91 6.99
#